data_f33628358b089a936782f3ecfd0a07cb
#
_entry.id   f33628358b089a936782f3ecfd0a07cb
#
_cell.length_a   1.000
_cell.length_b   1.000
_cell.length_c   1.000
_cell.angle_alpha   90.00
_cell.angle_beta   90.00
_cell.angle_gamma   90.00
#
_symmetry.space_group_name_H-M   'P 1'
#
loop_
_entity.id
_entity.type
_entity.pdbx_description
1 polymer ?
#
loop_
_entity_poly.entity_id
_entity_poly.type
_entity_poly.pdbx_seq_one_letter_code
_entity_poly.pdbx_strand_id
1 'polypeptide(L)'
;MPELPEVETVKNVLLPIVKGRKILSIDILRKSTIHGDIDGFINTLTNQTFLDISRIGKFLIFHLTNDLVIISHLRMEGKYYEVLENEPNTKYSRVVFHFDNGHKLCYDDSRCFGMMKLSNEIDYKNVKDIAQLGPEPFDVKDVNYLLNRTKKSTLPIKSTLLDQTLMTGLGNIYADEVLYASNIHPLTPANKITKKQWELIVKNAKEILNNAIIAGGSTIKSYHPGKDIDGNFQTALKAYGKKGEPCEKCSSIMRFMKVNGRGTTYCPKCQKQVTEKLKVAIYGRVASGKSTVLSTFQENGYFTISSDDIVANLYETPKMAKIIGEAFDLPFTNKVDKAVLRDYINSHPKDRKKLEKLVHPQVKNEILRIFKTTNNRMIVVEVPLLFESKMDNLFDVIIAVDISSKKQKELLYQRNPNTAEALLKINAEHQFDKNKIKADYVIANSACLESLKVKTTKIINELQYRLG
;
A
#
# COMPACT_ATOMS: atom_id res chain seq x y z
N MET A 1 -6.28 -14.72 -2.73
CA MET A 1 -7.08 -15.28 -1.63
C MET A 1 -8.50 -14.82 -1.85
N PRO A 2 -9.46 -15.71 -1.96
CA PRO A 2 -10.86 -15.35 -2.02
C PRO A 2 -11.26 -14.46 -0.84
N GLU A 3 -11.89 -13.33 -1.15
CA GLU A 3 -12.50 -12.41 -0.19
C GLU A 3 -14.02 -12.62 -0.21
N LEU A 4 -14.78 -11.80 0.48
CA LEU A 4 -16.24 -12.00 0.60
C LEU A 4 -16.96 -12.19 -0.76
N PRO A 5 -16.72 -11.35 -1.80
CA PRO A 5 -17.40 -11.50 -3.08
C PRO A 5 -17.10 -12.83 -3.79
N GLU A 6 -15.83 -13.26 -3.77
CA GLU A 6 -15.42 -14.52 -4.38
C GLU A 6 -16.07 -15.72 -3.66
N VAL A 7 -16.15 -15.67 -2.33
CA VAL A 7 -16.81 -16.74 -1.55
C VAL A 7 -18.31 -16.76 -1.77
N GLU A 8 -18.96 -15.60 -1.91
CA GLU A 8 -20.38 -15.49 -2.27
C GLU A 8 -20.65 -16.07 -3.67
N THR A 9 -19.77 -15.79 -4.63
CA THR A 9 -19.85 -16.35 -5.98
C THR A 9 -19.72 -17.88 -5.94
N VAL A 10 -18.75 -18.40 -5.21
CA VAL A 10 -18.58 -19.85 -5.03
C VAL A 10 -19.82 -20.48 -4.41
N LYS A 11 -20.39 -19.86 -3.38
CA LYS A 11 -21.65 -20.32 -2.77
C LYS A 11 -22.77 -20.42 -3.80
N ASN A 12 -22.96 -19.37 -4.59
CA ASN A 12 -24.05 -19.31 -5.58
C ASN A 12 -23.88 -20.34 -6.70
N VAL A 13 -22.64 -20.65 -7.08
CA VAL A 13 -22.32 -21.69 -8.07
C VAL A 13 -22.54 -23.09 -7.50
N LEU A 14 -22.10 -23.31 -6.26
CA LEU A 14 -22.16 -24.63 -5.63
C LEU A 14 -23.58 -25.04 -5.20
N LEU A 15 -24.38 -24.07 -4.76
CA LEU A 15 -25.69 -24.35 -4.21
C LEU A 15 -26.58 -25.21 -5.15
N PRO A 16 -26.78 -24.87 -6.44
CA PRO A 16 -27.54 -25.70 -7.35
C PRO A 16 -26.93 -27.08 -7.63
N ILE A 17 -25.62 -27.21 -7.48
CA ILE A 17 -24.88 -28.46 -7.70
C ILE A 17 -25.12 -29.44 -6.54
N VAL A 18 -25.02 -28.97 -5.30
CA VAL A 18 -25.03 -29.85 -4.12
C VAL A 18 -26.40 -30.01 -3.48
N LYS A 19 -27.31 -29.06 -3.65
CA LYS A 19 -28.61 -29.09 -3.01
C LYS A 19 -29.41 -30.36 -3.37
N GLY A 20 -29.84 -31.10 -2.35
CA GLY A 20 -30.55 -32.36 -2.48
C GLY A 20 -29.68 -33.59 -2.79
N ARG A 21 -28.35 -33.41 -2.89
CA ARG A 21 -27.41 -34.53 -3.14
C ARG A 21 -27.09 -35.26 -1.84
N LYS A 22 -27.20 -36.56 -1.90
CA LYS A 22 -26.82 -37.46 -0.79
C LYS A 22 -25.36 -37.87 -0.93
N ILE A 23 -24.61 -37.79 0.17
CA ILE A 23 -23.23 -38.24 0.26
C ILE A 23 -23.20 -39.76 0.42
N LEU A 24 -22.64 -40.47 -0.54
CA LEU A 24 -22.45 -41.93 -0.47
C LEU A 24 -21.15 -42.30 0.26
N SER A 25 -20.06 -41.56 -0.02
CA SER A 25 -18.78 -41.76 0.61
C SER A 25 -17.95 -40.48 0.53
N ILE A 26 -16.85 -40.41 1.31
CA ILE A 26 -15.95 -39.26 1.35
C ILE A 26 -14.50 -39.77 1.33
N ASP A 27 -13.71 -39.29 0.38
CA ASP A 27 -12.28 -39.51 0.33
C ASP A 27 -11.52 -38.33 0.93
N ILE A 28 -10.72 -38.57 1.96
CA ILE A 28 -9.82 -37.58 2.56
C ILE A 28 -8.41 -37.83 2.04
N LEU A 29 -8.06 -37.15 0.95
CA LEU A 29 -6.73 -37.27 0.30
C LEU A 29 -5.66 -36.44 1.03
N ARG A 30 -6.09 -35.48 1.86
CA ARG A 30 -5.20 -34.67 2.70
C ARG A 30 -5.78 -34.48 4.10
N LYS A 31 -5.26 -35.22 5.07
CA LYS A 31 -5.74 -35.22 6.47
C LYS A 31 -5.79 -33.83 7.11
N SER A 32 -4.77 -32.99 6.87
CA SER A 32 -4.70 -31.62 7.45
C SER A 32 -5.78 -30.65 6.96
N THR A 33 -6.57 -31.02 5.96
CA THR A 33 -7.73 -30.22 5.50
C THR A 33 -8.91 -30.34 6.48
N ILE A 34 -9.02 -31.45 7.20
CA ILE A 34 -10.08 -31.67 8.20
C ILE A 34 -9.56 -31.22 9.57
N HIS A 35 -10.25 -30.25 10.17
CA HIS A 35 -9.94 -29.75 11.52
C HIS A 35 -10.83 -30.50 12.56
N GLY A 36 -10.32 -31.56 13.14
CA GLY A 36 -11.03 -32.38 14.10
C GLY A 36 -10.84 -33.89 13.84
N ASP A 37 -11.79 -34.67 14.30
CA ASP A 37 -11.82 -36.12 14.10
C ASP A 37 -12.18 -36.45 12.65
N ILE A 38 -11.28 -37.12 11.94
CA ILE A 38 -11.43 -37.47 10.52
C ILE A 38 -12.43 -38.61 10.36
N ASP A 39 -12.34 -39.64 11.17
CA ASP A 39 -13.22 -40.79 11.09
C ASP A 39 -14.64 -40.40 11.49
N GLY A 40 -14.77 -39.56 12.52
CA GLY A 40 -16.03 -38.93 12.89
C GLY A 40 -16.60 -38.06 11.77
N PHE A 41 -15.76 -37.29 11.05
CA PHE A 41 -16.19 -36.49 9.90
C PHE A 41 -16.80 -37.38 8.78
N ILE A 42 -16.10 -38.46 8.40
CA ILE A 42 -16.55 -39.38 7.36
C ILE A 42 -17.83 -40.09 7.80
N ASN A 43 -17.79 -40.74 8.98
CA ASN A 43 -18.91 -41.58 9.45
C ASN A 43 -20.21 -40.79 9.67
N THR A 44 -20.08 -39.54 10.20
CA THR A 44 -21.24 -38.68 10.47
C THR A 44 -21.86 -38.13 9.19
N LEU A 45 -21.02 -37.78 8.20
CA LEU A 45 -21.52 -37.14 6.96
C LEU A 45 -21.95 -38.17 5.90
N THR A 46 -21.51 -39.40 5.96
CA THR A 46 -21.95 -40.46 5.05
C THR A 46 -23.46 -40.67 5.21
N ASN A 47 -24.16 -40.76 4.11
CA ASN A 47 -25.63 -40.85 3.98
C ASN A 47 -26.38 -39.53 4.32
N GLN A 48 -25.72 -38.44 4.62
CA GLN A 48 -26.37 -37.14 4.78
C GLN A 48 -26.63 -36.48 3.42
N THR A 49 -27.63 -35.58 3.39
CA THR A 49 -28.01 -34.83 2.20
C THR A 49 -27.74 -33.37 2.41
N PHE A 50 -27.14 -32.69 1.41
CA PHE A 50 -26.96 -31.26 1.40
C PHE A 50 -28.30 -30.54 1.24
N LEU A 51 -28.63 -29.64 2.15
CA LEU A 51 -29.86 -28.86 2.17
C LEU A 51 -29.69 -27.45 1.60
N ASP A 52 -28.63 -26.78 2.03
CA ASP A 52 -28.36 -25.37 1.67
C ASP A 52 -26.86 -25.02 1.86
N ILE A 53 -26.47 -23.88 1.33
CA ILE A 53 -25.17 -23.25 1.61
C ILE A 53 -25.38 -21.80 2.00
N SER A 54 -24.90 -21.42 3.18
CA SER A 54 -24.82 -20.03 3.60
C SER A 54 -23.35 -19.55 3.68
N ARG A 55 -23.14 -18.25 3.92
CA ARG A 55 -21.81 -17.66 4.03
C ARG A 55 -21.72 -16.76 5.26
N ILE A 56 -20.60 -16.80 5.97
CA ILE A 56 -20.25 -15.84 7.01
C ILE A 56 -18.84 -15.34 6.74
N GLY A 57 -18.68 -14.07 6.42
CA GLY A 57 -17.39 -13.47 6.04
C GLY A 57 -16.78 -14.19 4.83
N LYS A 58 -15.69 -14.94 5.05
CA LYS A 58 -14.99 -15.72 4.02
C LYS A 58 -15.15 -17.23 4.20
N PHE A 59 -16.12 -17.65 4.99
CA PHE A 59 -16.46 -19.05 5.23
C PHE A 59 -17.70 -19.46 4.45
N LEU A 60 -17.65 -20.63 3.86
CA LEU A 60 -18.83 -21.36 3.36
C LEU A 60 -19.35 -22.23 4.49
N ILE A 61 -20.66 -22.23 4.67
CA ILE A 61 -21.37 -23.04 5.66
C ILE A 61 -22.33 -23.95 4.90
N PHE A 62 -22.00 -25.22 4.79
CA PHE A 62 -22.85 -26.22 4.18
C PHE A 62 -23.79 -26.78 5.25
N HIS A 63 -25.10 -26.72 4.99
CA HIS A 63 -26.14 -27.23 5.86
C HIS A 63 -26.58 -28.58 5.34
N LEU A 64 -26.66 -29.59 6.19
CA LEU A 64 -27.00 -30.97 5.87
C LEU A 64 -28.18 -31.47 6.71
N THR A 65 -28.70 -32.63 6.36
CA THR A 65 -29.70 -33.32 7.17
C THR A 65 -29.16 -33.61 8.58
N ASN A 66 -30.08 -33.85 9.52
CA ASN A 66 -29.78 -34.10 10.93
C ASN A 66 -29.03 -32.96 11.63
N ASP A 67 -29.35 -31.71 11.24
CA ASP A 67 -28.78 -30.50 11.82
C ASP A 67 -27.23 -30.44 11.76
N LEU A 68 -26.62 -31.11 10.78
CA LEU A 68 -25.20 -31.12 10.58
C LEU A 68 -24.73 -29.94 9.72
N VAL A 69 -23.55 -29.44 10.02
CA VAL A 69 -22.94 -28.32 9.31
C VAL A 69 -21.48 -28.59 9.00
N ILE A 70 -21.04 -28.31 7.76
CA ILE A 70 -19.62 -28.25 7.41
C ILE A 70 -19.23 -26.78 7.28
N ILE A 71 -18.28 -26.34 8.12
CA ILE A 71 -17.64 -25.03 8.02
C ILE A 71 -16.43 -25.18 7.12
N SER A 72 -16.38 -24.47 5.99
CA SER A 72 -15.27 -24.52 5.05
C SER A 72 -14.67 -23.14 4.79
N HIS A 73 -13.33 -23.06 4.72
CA HIS A 73 -12.61 -21.83 4.39
C HIS A 73 -11.60 -22.10 3.25
N LEU A 74 -11.78 -21.40 2.14
CA LEU A 74 -10.98 -21.61 0.92
C LEU A 74 -9.52 -21.13 1.04
N ARG A 75 -9.21 -20.26 1.98
CA ARG A 75 -7.88 -19.64 2.18
C ARG A 75 -7.35 -18.99 0.93
N MET A 76 -6.23 -19.48 0.35
CA MET A 76 -5.54 -18.80 -0.75
C MET A 76 -5.98 -19.29 -2.14
N GLU A 77 -6.16 -20.60 -2.30
CA GLU A 77 -6.37 -21.25 -3.60
C GLU A 77 -7.36 -22.40 -3.55
N GLY A 78 -8.05 -22.60 -2.42
CA GLY A 78 -9.10 -23.63 -2.30
C GLY A 78 -10.24 -23.36 -3.25
N LYS A 79 -10.69 -24.37 -3.96
CA LYS A 79 -11.80 -24.30 -4.91
C LYS A 79 -12.57 -25.60 -4.94
N TYR A 80 -13.87 -25.48 -5.21
CA TYR A 80 -14.77 -26.61 -5.41
C TYR A 80 -15.17 -26.73 -6.87
N TYR A 81 -15.36 -27.94 -7.36
CA TYR A 81 -15.95 -28.23 -8.65
C TYR A 81 -16.57 -29.63 -8.68
N GLU A 82 -17.61 -29.80 -9.49
CA GLU A 82 -18.26 -31.07 -9.75
C GLU A 82 -17.67 -31.71 -11.00
N VAL A 83 -17.50 -33.04 -10.96
CA VAL A 83 -17.15 -33.89 -12.12
C VAL A 83 -17.92 -35.21 -12.07
N LEU A 84 -17.90 -35.97 -13.16
CA LEU A 84 -18.44 -37.31 -13.19
C LEU A 84 -17.63 -38.22 -12.25
N GLU A 85 -18.26 -39.24 -11.69
CA GLU A 85 -17.66 -40.18 -10.73
C GLU A 85 -16.41 -40.85 -11.31
N ASN A 86 -16.40 -41.19 -12.59
CA ASN A 86 -15.30 -41.88 -13.27
C ASN A 86 -14.17 -40.95 -13.74
N GLU A 87 -14.32 -39.61 -13.63
CA GLU A 87 -13.22 -38.68 -13.95
C GLU A 87 -12.10 -38.77 -12.91
N PRO A 88 -10.82 -38.69 -13.30
CA PRO A 88 -9.73 -38.77 -12.33
C PRO A 88 -9.67 -37.52 -11.45
N ASN A 89 -9.30 -37.72 -10.17
CA ASN A 89 -9.02 -36.61 -9.28
C ASN A 89 -7.75 -35.88 -9.74
N THR A 90 -7.68 -34.56 -9.53
CA THR A 90 -6.46 -33.81 -9.80
C THR A 90 -5.40 -34.09 -8.72
N LYS A 91 -4.15 -33.78 -8.99
CA LYS A 91 -3.07 -33.84 -7.98
C LYS A 91 -3.26 -32.86 -6.81
N TYR A 92 -4.21 -31.93 -6.95
CA TYR A 92 -4.53 -30.93 -5.95
C TYR A 92 -5.77 -31.26 -5.14
N SER A 93 -6.49 -32.34 -5.47
CA SER A 93 -7.68 -32.78 -4.74
C SER A 93 -7.30 -33.15 -3.30
N ARG A 94 -8.08 -32.65 -2.34
CA ARG A 94 -7.84 -32.80 -0.90
C ARG A 94 -8.97 -33.53 -0.20
N VAL A 95 -10.20 -33.24 -0.61
CA VAL A 95 -11.40 -33.93 -0.14
C VAL A 95 -12.31 -34.16 -1.33
N VAL A 96 -12.93 -35.31 -1.43
CA VAL A 96 -13.88 -35.69 -2.49
C VAL A 96 -15.15 -36.23 -1.83
N PHE A 97 -16.29 -35.67 -2.16
CA PHE A 97 -17.62 -36.15 -1.76
C PHE A 97 -18.26 -36.84 -2.95
N HIS A 98 -18.57 -38.12 -2.81
CA HIS A 98 -19.24 -38.96 -3.82
C HIS A 98 -20.73 -38.88 -3.64
N PHE A 99 -21.47 -38.60 -4.70
CA PHE A 99 -22.92 -38.37 -4.67
C PHE A 99 -23.72 -39.52 -5.25
N ASP A 100 -25.02 -39.53 -4.94
CA ASP A 100 -26.00 -40.52 -5.38
C ASP A 100 -26.40 -40.38 -6.86
N ASN A 101 -25.97 -39.35 -7.56
CA ASN A 101 -26.28 -39.08 -8.96
C ASN A 101 -25.18 -39.46 -9.95
N GLY A 102 -24.14 -40.18 -9.51
CA GLY A 102 -22.97 -40.53 -10.33
C GLY A 102 -21.98 -39.39 -10.59
N HIS A 103 -22.04 -38.30 -9.78
CA HIS A 103 -21.10 -37.20 -9.76
C HIS A 103 -20.35 -37.16 -8.42
N LYS A 104 -19.28 -36.40 -8.39
CA LYS A 104 -18.54 -36.12 -7.16
C LYS A 104 -18.16 -34.65 -7.07
N LEU A 105 -18.15 -34.11 -5.86
CA LEU A 105 -17.66 -32.77 -5.55
C LEU A 105 -16.22 -32.86 -5.06
N CYS A 106 -15.31 -32.27 -5.82
CA CYS A 106 -13.90 -32.20 -5.47
C CYS A 106 -13.58 -30.87 -4.82
N TYR A 107 -12.83 -30.91 -3.73
CA TYR A 107 -12.17 -29.76 -3.14
C TYR A 107 -10.67 -29.82 -3.42
N ASP A 108 -10.20 -28.91 -4.27
CA ASP A 108 -8.80 -28.75 -4.64
C ASP A 108 -8.16 -27.59 -3.88
N ASP A 109 -6.92 -27.79 -3.40
CA ASP A 109 -6.10 -26.73 -2.84
C ASP A 109 -4.62 -27.03 -3.08
N SER A 110 -4.01 -26.31 -4.01
CA SER A 110 -2.60 -26.48 -4.35
C SER A 110 -1.66 -26.16 -3.19
N ARG A 111 -2.08 -25.26 -2.26
CA ARG A 111 -1.29 -24.79 -1.12
C ARG A 111 -1.60 -25.50 0.19
N CYS A 112 -2.66 -26.28 0.26
CA CYS A 112 -3.07 -27.03 1.44
C CYS A 112 -3.33 -26.17 2.69
N PHE A 113 -3.83 -24.96 2.53
CA PHE A 113 -4.16 -24.04 3.64
C PHE A 113 -5.66 -23.98 3.95
N GLY A 114 -6.47 -24.47 3.04
CA GLY A 114 -7.92 -24.56 3.23
C GLY A 114 -8.28 -25.51 4.35
N MET A 115 -9.46 -25.31 4.92
CA MET A 115 -9.93 -26.12 6.03
C MET A 115 -11.42 -26.47 5.91
N MET A 116 -11.78 -27.62 6.47
CA MET A 116 -13.15 -28.03 6.73
C MET A 116 -13.28 -28.50 8.18
N LYS A 117 -14.42 -28.19 8.81
CA LYS A 117 -14.73 -28.61 10.17
C LYS A 117 -16.19 -29.01 10.27
N LEU A 118 -16.44 -30.17 10.89
CA LEU A 118 -17.79 -30.61 11.22
C LEU A 118 -18.33 -29.87 12.45
N SER A 119 -19.57 -29.49 12.42
CA SER A 119 -20.34 -28.89 13.50
C SER A 119 -21.83 -29.22 13.35
N ASN A 120 -22.69 -28.58 14.13
CA ASN A 120 -24.14 -28.66 14.03
C ASN A 120 -24.77 -27.27 13.95
N GLU A 121 -26.08 -27.19 13.62
CA GLU A 121 -26.84 -25.95 13.45
C GLU A 121 -26.89 -25.09 14.72
N ILE A 122 -26.84 -25.70 15.90
CA ILE A 122 -26.91 -24.97 17.18
C ILE A 122 -25.56 -24.31 17.48
N ASP A 123 -24.45 -25.01 17.23
CA ASP A 123 -23.12 -24.66 17.75
C ASP A 123 -22.19 -24.01 16.74
N TYR A 124 -22.46 -24.11 15.41
CA TYR A 124 -21.48 -23.65 14.43
C TYR A 124 -21.12 -22.16 14.54
N LYS A 125 -22.05 -21.31 15.00
CA LYS A 125 -21.80 -19.88 15.25
C LYS A 125 -20.89 -19.65 16.45
N ASN A 126 -20.85 -20.59 17.39
CA ASN A 126 -20.02 -20.54 18.60
C ASN A 126 -18.60 -21.12 18.35
N VAL A 127 -18.39 -21.77 17.20
CA VAL A 127 -17.04 -22.23 16.82
C VAL A 127 -16.10 -21.05 16.76
N LYS A 128 -14.91 -21.14 17.39
CA LYS A 128 -13.95 -20.05 17.56
C LYS A 128 -13.68 -19.27 16.25
N ASP A 129 -13.54 -19.98 15.14
CA ASP A 129 -13.26 -19.37 13.83
C ASP A 129 -14.38 -18.45 13.34
N ILE A 130 -15.62 -18.74 13.73
CA ILE A 130 -16.82 -17.93 13.38
C ILE A 130 -17.13 -16.91 14.48
N ALA A 131 -17.13 -17.35 15.76
CA ALA A 131 -17.53 -16.52 16.89
C ALA A 131 -16.70 -15.23 17.07
N GLN A 132 -15.44 -15.25 16.65
CA GLN A 132 -14.55 -14.09 16.71
C GLN A 132 -14.73 -13.08 15.58
N LEU A 133 -15.51 -13.40 14.54
CA LEU A 133 -15.70 -12.52 13.39
C LEU A 133 -16.50 -11.27 13.80
N GLY A 134 -16.04 -10.12 13.33
CA GLY A 134 -16.80 -8.89 13.38
C GLY A 134 -17.96 -8.91 12.37
N PRO A 135 -18.83 -7.89 12.40
CA PRO A 135 -19.91 -7.75 11.43
C PRO A 135 -19.38 -7.63 10.01
N GLU A 136 -20.14 -8.09 9.02
CA GLU A 136 -19.88 -7.75 7.64
C GLU A 136 -20.19 -6.26 7.39
N PRO A 137 -19.57 -5.60 6.40
CA PRO A 137 -19.92 -4.23 6.07
C PRO A 137 -21.42 -4.01 5.91
N PHE A 138 -22.16 -4.98 5.35
CA PHE A 138 -23.60 -4.92 5.14
C PHE A 138 -24.41 -4.81 6.43
N ASP A 139 -23.91 -5.41 7.52
CA ASP A 139 -24.55 -5.48 8.82
C ASP A 139 -24.22 -4.31 9.75
N VAL A 140 -23.22 -3.50 9.38
CA VAL A 140 -22.84 -2.32 10.17
C VAL A 140 -23.93 -1.26 10.05
N LYS A 141 -24.75 -1.12 11.13
CA LYS A 141 -25.80 -0.12 11.24
C LYS A 141 -25.29 1.18 11.84
N ASP A 142 -24.34 1.10 12.79
CA ASP A 142 -23.74 2.25 13.47
C ASP A 142 -22.21 2.08 13.54
N VAL A 143 -21.50 3.10 13.07
CA VAL A 143 -20.03 3.13 13.06
C VAL A 143 -19.41 3.41 14.43
N ASN A 144 -20.20 3.74 15.46
CA ASN A 144 -19.69 3.94 16.81
C ASN A 144 -19.02 2.68 17.37
N TYR A 145 -19.45 1.48 16.94
CA TYR A 145 -18.76 0.23 17.23
C TYR A 145 -17.30 0.26 16.74
N LEU A 146 -17.08 0.66 15.48
CA LEU A 146 -15.76 0.74 14.87
C LEU A 146 -14.89 1.79 15.55
N LEU A 147 -15.44 2.96 15.83
CA LEU A 147 -14.78 4.03 16.58
C LEU A 147 -14.28 3.56 17.94
N ASN A 148 -15.16 2.89 18.70
CA ASN A 148 -14.83 2.40 20.04
C ASN A 148 -13.74 1.34 20.01
N ARG A 149 -13.81 0.40 19.06
CA ARG A 149 -12.81 -0.66 18.87
C ARG A 149 -11.44 -0.13 18.43
N THR A 150 -11.40 0.97 17.69
CA THR A 150 -10.17 1.54 17.14
C THR A 150 -9.61 2.73 17.92
N LYS A 151 -10.31 3.23 18.94
CA LYS A 151 -9.98 4.43 19.71
C LYS A 151 -8.53 4.52 20.21
N LYS A 152 -7.92 3.38 20.54
CA LYS A 152 -6.54 3.29 21.02
C LYS A 152 -5.57 2.71 19.99
N SER A 153 -6.04 2.37 18.81
CA SER A 153 -5.24 1.68 17.79
C SER A 153 -4.44 2.68 16.96
N THR A 154 -3.12 2.62 17.05
CA THR A 154 -2.19 3.36 16.17
C THR A 154 -1.83 2.58 14.91
N LEU A 155 -2.39 1.39 14.72
CA LEU A 155 -2.17 0.60 13.51
C LEU A 155 -2.69 1.35 12.27
N PRO A 156 -2.02 1.18 11.11
CA PRO A 156 -2.52 1.69 9.84
C PRO A 156 -3.96 1.24 9.57
N ILE A 157 -4.80 2.14 9.06
CA ILE A 157 -6.20 1.83 8.76
C ILE A 157 -6.34 0.63 7.81
N LYS A 158 -5.42 0.46 6.86
CA LYS A 158 -5.43 -0.73 6.00
C LYS A 158 -5.27 -2.01 6.80
N SER A 159 -4.32 -2.06 7.74
CA SER A 159 -4.12 -3.24 8.60
C SER A 159 -5.34 -3.52 9.45
N THR A 160 -5.98 -2.47 9.93
CA THR A 160 -7.21 -2.52 10.73
C THR A 160 -8.39 -3.07 9.93
N LEU A 161 -8.54 -2.68 8.65
CA LEU A 161 -9.58 -3.22 7.75
C LEU A 161 -9.34 -4.69 7.36
N LEU A 162 -8.12 -5.19 7.47
CA LEU A 162 -7.79 -6.60 7.24
C LEU A 162 -8.08 -7.50 8.45
N ASP A 163 -8.33 -6.91 9.62
CA ASP A 163 -8.69 -7.62 10.84
C ASP A 163 -10.15 -8.08 10.77
N GLN A 164 -10.33 -9.38 10.56
CA GLN A 164 -11.65 -9.99 10.43
C GLN A 164 -12.46 -9.93 11.74
N THR A 165 -11.84 -9.62 12.88
CA THR A 165 -12.55 -9.47 14.16
C THR A 165 -13.18 -8.08 14.30
N LEU A 166 -12.70 -7.09 13.54
CA LEU A 166 -13.27 -5.75 13.52
C LEU A 166 -14.43 -5.67 12.52
N MET A 167 -14.18 -6.06 11.29
CA MET A 167 -15.14 -6.07 10.20
C MET A 167 -14.73 -7.17 9.21
N THR A 168 -15.57 -8.21 9.09
CA THR A 168 -15.22 -9.38 8.29
C THR A 168 -15.55 -9.20 6.80
N GLY A 169 -14.87 -9.99 5.95
CA GLY A 169 -15.10 -10.05 4.52
C GLY A 169 -14.11 -9.30 3.66
N LEU A 170 -13.57 -8.17 4.12
CA LEU A 170 -12.53 -7.42 3.41
C LEU A 170 -11.18 -8.15 3.47
N GLY A 171 -10.47 -8.15 2.35
CA GLY A 171 -9.09 -8.58 2.26
C GLY A 171 -8.24 -7.53 1.56
N ASN A 172 -7.13 -7.95 0.97
CA ASN A 172 -6.13 -7.03 0.44
C ASN A 172 -6.60 -6.21 -0.77
N ILE A 173 -7.46 -6.84 -1.61
CA ILE A 173 -8.00 -6.20 -2.81
C ILE A 173 -9.00 -5.12 -2.41
N TYR A 174 -10.04 -5.53 -1.71
CA TYR A 174 -11.14 -4.63 -1.39
C TYR A 174 -10.77 -3.59 -0.33
N ALA A 175 -9.78 -3.85 0.54
CA ALA A 175 -9.25 -2.81 1.43
C ALA A 175 -8.57 -1.66 0.66
N ASP A 176 -7.81 -1.94 -0.42
CA ASP A 176 -7.22 -0.90 -1.27
C ASP A 176 -8.31 -0.12 -2.00
N GLU A 177 -9.31 -0.80 -2.58
CA GLU A 177 -10.42 -0.17 -3.29
C GLU A 177 -11.25 0.72 -2.37
N VAL A 178 -11.61 0.25 -1.20
CA VAL A 178 -12.40 1.00 -0.20
C VAL A 178 -11.65 2.25 0.28
N LEU A 179 -10.36 2.14 0.57
CA LEU A 179 -9.55 3.28 1.00
C LEU A 179 -9.36 4.29 -0.13
N TYR A 180 -9.19 3.84 -1.37
CA TYR A 180 -9.12 4.71 -2.54
C TYR A 180 -10.45 5.44 -2.78
N ALA A 181 -11.57 4.72 -2.74
CA ALA A 181 -12.90 5.32 -2.87
C ALA A 181 -13.17 6.37 -1.80
N SER A 182 -12.74 6.10 -0.56
CA SER A 182 -12.90 6.96 0.61
C SER A 182 -11.88 8.11 0.70
N ASN A 183 -10.91 8.20 -0.20
CA ASN A 183 -9.80 9.14 -0.19
C ASN A 183 -8.99 9.14 1.12
N ILE A 184 -8.83 7.97 1.75
CA ILE A 184 -8.10 7.80 3.01
C ILE A 184 -6.77 7.12 2.72
N HIS A 185 -5.67 7.73 3.22
CA HIS A 185 -4.34 7.16 3.06
C HIS A 185 -4.21 5.85 3.86
N PRO A 186 -3.67 4.76 3.27
CA PRO A 186 -3.60 3.45 3.93
C PRO A 186 -2.82 3.41 5.24
N LEU A 187 -1.87 4.33 5.45
CA LEU A 187 -1.10 4.47 6.69
C LEU A 187 -1.76 5.34 7.74
N THR A 188 -2.93 5.95 7.48
CA THR A 188 -3.63 6.74 8.51
C THR A 188 -3.85 5.89 9.75
N PRO A 189 -3.43 6.33 10.96
CA PRO A 189 -3.68 5.58 12.17
C PRO A 189 -5.18 5.41 12.41
N ALA A 190 -5.60 4.21 12.80
CA ALA A 190 -7.02 3.88 12.94
C ALA A 190 -7.74 4.76 13.98
N ASN A 191 -7.04 5.19 15.05
CA ASN A 191 -7.57 6.12 16.06
C ASN A 191 -7.73 7.57 15.56
N LYS A 192 -7.23 7.90 14.37
CA LYS A 192 -7.39 9.21 13.73
C LYS A 192 -8.53 9.22 12.69
N ILE A 193 -9.17 8.09 12.44
CA ILE A 193 -10.32 8.00 11.55
C ILE A 193 -11.55 8.59 12.25
N THR A 194 -12.10 9.65 11.68
CA THR A 194 -13.30 10.33 12.21
C THR A 194 -14.57 9.50 11.96
N LYS A 195 -15.67 9.85 12.68
CA LYS A 195 -16.97 9.21 12.46
C LYS A 195 -17.42 9.29 10.99
N LYS A 196 -17.31 10.46 10.36
CA LYS A 196 -17.65 10.66 8.94
C LYS A 196 -16.81 9.79 8.00
N GLN A 197 -15.52 9.62 8.32
CA GLN A 197 -14.65 8.74 7.54
C GLN A 197 -15.02 7.28 7.70
N TRP A 198 -15.39 6.82 8.90
CA TRP A 198 -15.89 5.47 9.10
C TRP A 198 -17.22 5.23 8.36
N GLU A 199 -18.15 6.20 8.40
CA GLU A 199 -19.39 6.15 7.61
C GLU A 199 -19.09 6.00 6.11
N LEU A 200 -18.11 6.74 5.60
CA LEU A 200 -17.70 6.67 4.21
C LEU A 200 -17.02 5.34 3.87
N ILE A 201 -16.15 4.82 4.74
CA ILE A 201 -15.51 3.50 4.59
C ILE A 201 -16.59 2.41 4.49
N VAL A 202 -17.54 2.39 5.43
CA VAL A 202 -18.60 1.37 5.45
C VAL A 202 -19.51 1.50 4.23
N LYS A 203 -19.89 2.71 3.85
CA LYS A 203 -20.70 2.95 2.63
C LYS A 203 -19.99 2.41 1.39
N ASN A 204 -18.72 2.80 1.18
CA ASN A 204 -17.95 2.37 0.02
C ASN A 204 -17.67 0.86 0.05
N ALA A 205 -17.46 0.27 1.23
CA ALA A 205 -17.31 -1.17 1.37
C ALA A 205 -18.56 -1.91 0.92
N LYS A 206 -19.76 -1.49 1.35
CA LYS A 206 -21.05 -2.04 0.90
C LYS A 206 -21.21 -1.98 -0.63
N GLU A 207 -20.95 -0.80 -1.20
CA GLU A 207 -21.11 -0.56 -2.64
C GLU A 207 -20.10 -1.40 -3.46
N ILE A 208 -18.84 -1.38 -3.11
CA ILE A 208 -17.79 -2.10 -3.83
C ILE A 208 -17.97 -3.60 -3.74
N LEU A 209 -18.27 -4.14 -2.53
CA LEU A 209 -18.48 -5.56 -2.35
C LEU A 209 -19.74 -6.04 -3.09
N ASN A 210 -20.83 -5.27 -3.07
CA ASN A 210 -22.04 -5.60 -3.80
C ASN A 210 -21.81 -5.64 -5.32
N ASN A 211 -21.12 -4.62 -5.87
CA ASN A 211 -20.76 -4.60 -7.28
C ASN A 211 -19.85 -5.77 -7.66
N ALA A 212 -18.94 -6.14 -6.78
CA ALA A 212 -18.06 -7.27 -6.98
C ALA A 212 -18.81 -8.61 -6.95
N ILE A 213 -19.80 -8.77 -6.07
CA ILE A 213 -20.69 -9.95 -6.05
C ILE A 213 -21.47 -10.06 -7.37
N ILE A 214 -22.07 -8.96 -7.82
CA ILE A 214 -22.84 -8.94 -9.09
C ILE A 214 -21.95 -9.30 -10.29
N ALA A 215 -20.68 -8.86 -10.29
CA ALA A 215 -19.71 -9.17 -11.34
C ALA A 215 -19.06 -10.56 -11.24
N GLY A 216 -19.45 -11.39 -10.27
CA GLY A 216 -18.90 -12.73 -10.05
C GLY A 216 -17.54 -12.76 -9.37
N GLY A 217 -17.17 -11.68 -8.64
CA GLY A 217 -15.87 -11.55 -7.97
C GLY A 217 -14.74 -11.14 -8.92
N SER A 218 -13.52 -11.09 -8.38
CA SER A 218 -12.30 -10.77 -9.14
C SER A 218 -11.49 -12.04 -9.39
N THR A 219 -11.19 -12.34 -10.67
CA THR A 219 -10.22 -13.37 -11.04
C THR A 219 -8.82 -12.74 -11.05
N ILE A 220 -7.97 -13.09 -10.09
CA ILE A 220 -6.59 -12.62 -10.04
C ILE A 220 -5.64 -13.81 -10.12
N LYS A 221 -4.95 -13.91 -11.26
CA LYS A 221 -3.83 -14.79 -11.61
C LYS A 221 -3.96 -16.29 -11.37
N SER A 222 -4.68 -16.77 -10.36
CA SER A 222 -4.69 -18.21 -10.02
C SER A 222 -6.00 -18.72 -9.43
N TYR A 223 -6.97 -17.84 -9.18
CA TYR A 223 -8.22 -18.24 -8.58
C TYR A 223 -9.38 -18.08 -9.58
N HIS A 224 -10.01 -19.19 -9.94
CA HIS A 224 -11.26 -19.26 -10.70
C HIS A 224 -12.34 -19.80 -9.76
N PRO A 225 -13.48 -19.15 -9.61
CA PRO A 225 -14.52 -19.57 -8.66
C PRO A 225 -15.26 -20.88 -9.03
N GLY A 226 -14.86 -21.55 -10.08
CA GLY A 226 -15.34 -22.85 -10.56
C GLY A 226 -14.55 -23.30 -11.77
N LYS A 227 -14.84 -24.48 -12.34
CA LYS A 227 -14.05 -25.06 -13.45
C LYS A 227 -14.07 -24.19 -14.70
N ASP A 228 -14.87 -23.24 -14.94
CA ASP A 228 -14.90 -22.37 -16.13
C ASP A 228 -15.57 -21.01 -15.83
N ILE A 229 -15.51 -20.54 -14.58
CA ILE A 229 -16.14 -19.28 -14.16
C ILE A 229 -15.04 -18.28 -13.85
N ASP A 230 -14.87 -17.29 -14.71
CA ASP A 230 -14.03 -16.14 -14.50
C ASP A 230 -14.86 -14.97 -13.94
N GLY A 231 -14.45 -14.46 -12.79
CA GLY A 231 -14.97 -13.20 -12.30
C GLY A 231 -14.51 -12.05 -13.21
N ASN A 232 -15.33 -11.04 -13.38
CA ASN A 232 -15.05 -9.88 -14.24
C ASN A 232 -14.71 -8.61 -13.46
N PHE A 233 -14.73 -8.63 -12.12
CA PHE A 233 -14.51 -7.42 -11.31
C PHE A 233 -13.08 -6.88 -11.38
N GLN A 234 -12.08 -7.69 -11.79
CA GLN A 234 -10.70 -7.22 -11.99
C GLN A 234 -10.60 -6.04 -12.97
N THR A 235 -11.50 -5.93 -13.94
CA THR A 235 -11.52 -4.81 -14.89
C THR A 235 -12.05 -3.52 -14.26
N ALA A 236 -12.81 -3.62 -13.18
CA ALA A 236 -13.38 -2.49 -12.44
C ALA A 236 -12.49 -1.99 -11.29
N LEU A 237 -11.35 -2.66 -11.01
CA LEU A 237 -10.42 -2.24 -9.96
C LEU A 237 -9.75 -0.92 -10.31
N LYS A 238 -9.73 0.00 -9.34
CA LYS A 238 -9.24 1.39 -9.51
C LYS A 238 -7.95 1.67 -8.75
N ALA A 239 -7.62 0.85 -7.77
CA ALA A 239 -6.42 0.98 -6.95
C ALA A 239 -5.57 -0.28 -6.93
N TYR A 240 -6.14 -1.43 -6.59
CA TYR A 240 -5.39 -2.66 -6.48
C TYR A 240 -4.76 -3.07 -7.82
N GLY A 241 -3.44 -3.29 -7.81
CA GLY A 241 -2.69 -3.67 -9.02
C GLY A 241 -2.31 -2.51 -9.94
N LYS A 242 -2.81 -1.29 -9.71
CA LYS A 242 -2.66 -0.10 -10.56
C LYS A 242 -1.36 0.70 -10.31
N LYS A 243 -0.31 0.07 -9.76
CA LYS A 243 0.99 0.71 -9.54
C LYS A 243 1.56 1.25 -10.85
N GLY A 244 1.89 2.55 -10.88
CA GLY A 244 2.48 3.22 -12.03
C GLY A 244 1.47 3.67 -13.09
N GLU A 245 0.18 3.34 -12.95
CA GLU A 245 -0.89 3.83 -13.80
C GLU A 245 -1.39 5.21 -13.33
N PRO A 246 -2.01 6.01 -14.19
CA PRO A 246 -2.63 7.26 -13.79
C PRO A 246 -3.88 7.00 -12.94
N CYS A 247 -4.05 7.78 -11.88
CA CYS A 247 -5.26 7.78 -11.05
C CYS A 247 -6.47 8.29 -11.85
N GLU A 248 -7.56 7.53 -11.90
CA GLU A 248 -8.78 7.94 -12.61
C GLU A 248 -9.38 9.25 -12.10
N LYS A 249 -9.22 9.59 -10.81
CA LYS A 249 -9.77 10.82 -10.20
C LYS A 249 -8.95 12.08 -10.49
N CYS A 250 -7.62 11.98 -10.63
CA CYS A 250 -6.75 13.16 -10.66
C CYS A 250 -5.52 13.03 -11.57
N SER A 251 -5.41 11.94 -12.32
CA SER A 251 -4.32 11.62 -13.27
C SER A 251 -2.91 11.54 -12.65
N SER A 252 -2.76 11.66 -11.32
CA SER A 252 -1.48 11.45 -10.66
C SER A 252 -1.09 9.99 -10.69
N ILE A 253 0.20 9.69 -10.80
CA ILE A 253 0.70 8.32 -10.86
C ILE A 253 0.46 7.60 -9.54
N MET A 254 -0.21 6.45 -9.61
CA MET A 254 -0.48 5.58 -8.46
C MET A 254 0.82 5.01 -7.89
N ARG A 255 0.98 5.14 -6.58
CA ARG A 255 2.16 4.66 -5.84
C ARG A 255 1.89 3.31 -5.18
N PHE A 256 2.98 2.59 -4.92
CA PHE A 256 2.96 1.31 -4.23
C PHE A 256 3.83 1.34 -2.98
N MET A 257 3.35 0.74 -1.90
CA MET A 257 4.11 0.50 -0.68
C MET A 257 3.73 -0.84 -0.05
N LYS A 258 4.46 -1.26 0.97
CA LYS A 258 4.07 -2.38 1.83
C LYS A 258 3.56 -1.84 3.16
N VAL A 259 2.35 -2.24 3.55
CA VAL A 259 1.75 -1.95 4.86
C VAL A 259 1.66 -3.26 5.61
N ASN A 260 2.44 -3.42 6.69
CA ASN A 260 2.55 -4.65 7.47
C ASN A 260 2.70 -5.90 6.60
N GLY A 261 3.64 -5.85 5.63
CA GLY A 261 3.94 -6.94 4.70
C GLY A 261 2.96 -7.11 3.54
N ARG A 262 1.84 -6.39 3.50
CA ARG A 262 0.83 -6.44 2.43
C ARG A 262 1.07 -5.38 1.38
N GLY A 263 1.15 -5.79 0.11
CA GLY A 263 1.23 -4.87 -1.02
C GLY A 263 0.01 -3.95 -1.06
N THR A 264 0.23 -2.66 -1.25
CA THR A 264 -0.77 -1.60 -1.14
C THR A 264 -0.56 -0.60 -2.25
N THR A 265 -1.59 -0.36 -3.05
CA THR A 265 -1.56 0.67 -4.09
C THR A 265 -2.48 1.82 -3.69
N TYR A 266 -2.02 3.05 -3.87
CA TYR A 266 -2.76 4.24 -3.48
C TYR A 266 -2.43 5.44 -4.37
N CYS A 267 -3.35 6.40 -4.42
CA CYS A 267 -3.11 7.68 -5.08
C CYS A 267 -2.52 8.69 -4.07
N PRO A 268 -1.30 9.21 -4.27
CA PRO A 268 -0.67 10.13 -3.33
C PRO A 268 -1.38 11.48 -3.23
N LYS A 269 -2.13 11.87 -4.27
CA LYS A 269 -2.86 13.14 -4.32
C LYS A 269 -4.27 13.04 -3.72
N CYS A 270 -5.00 11.96 -4.05
CA CYS A 270 -6.37 11.78 -3.54
C CYS A 270 -6.39 11.25 -2.10
N GLN A 271 -5.46 10.36 -1.75
CA GLN A 271 -5.35 9.74 -0.43
C GLN A 271 -4.20 10.40 0.35
N LYS A 272 -4.44 11.61 0.86
CA LYS A 272 -3.43 12.38 1.60
C LYS A 272 -3.15 11.72 2.94
N GLN A 273 -1.86 11.55 3.27
CA GLN A 273 -1.46 11.00 4.57
C GLN A 273 -1.69 12.04 5.67
N VAL A 274 -2.44 11.66 6.70
CA VAL A 274 -2.50 12.41 7.97
C VAL A 274 -1.32 11.95 8.81
N THR A 275 -0.44 12.86 9.18
CA THR A 275 0.76 12.58 9.98
C THR A 275 0.92 13.64 11.07
N GLU A 276 1.50 13.25 12.18
CA GLU A 276 1.87 14.21 13.23
C GLU A 276 3.04 15.10 12.81
N LYS A 277 3.93 14.57 11.96
CA LYS A 277 5.05 15.29 11.35
C LYS A 277 5.04 15.08 9.84
N LEU A 278 5.08 16.15 9.09
CA LEU A 278 5.14 16.14 7.63
C LEU A 278 6.56 16.45 7.16
N LYS A 279 7.15 15.55 6.39
CA LYS A 279 8.50 15.67 5.83
C LYS A 279 8.37 16.05 4.37
N VAL A 280 8.82 17.24 4.02
CA VAL A 280 8.68 17.83 2.68
C VAL A 280 10.05 17.96 2.04
N ALA A 281 10.22 17.45 0.82
CA ALA A 281 11.40 17.69 0.00
C ALA A 281 11.13 18.78 -1.03
N ILE A 282 12.07 19.72 -1.19
CA ILE A 282 12.09 20.65 -2.33
C ILE A 282 13.18 20.17 -3.30
N TYR A 283 12.77 19.91 -4.54
CA TYR A 283 13.63 19.41 -5.60
C TYR A 283 13.54 20.30 -6.85
N GLY A 284 14.62 20.45 -7.58
CA GLY A 284 14.60 21.26 -8.80
C GLY A 284 16.00 21.58 -9.31
N ARG A 285 16.07 22.10 -10.55
CA ARG A 285 17.30 22.50 -11.20
C ARG A 285 18.00 23.66 -10.45
N VAL A 286 19.30 23.86 -10.70
CA VAL A 286 20.00 25.05 -10.22
C VAL A 286 19.31 26.28 -10.79
N ALA A 287 19.20 27.35 -9.99
CA ALA A 287 18.51 28.60 -10.31
C ALA A 287 17.01 28.47 -10.58
N SER A 288 16.36 27.34 -10.24
CA SER A 288 14.91 27.19 -10.42
C SER A 288 14.07 27.99 -9.40
N GLY A 289 14.67 28.47 -8.31
CA GLY A 289 13.96 29.19 -7.26
C GLY A 289 13.66 28.34 -6.02
N LYS A 290 14.34 27.22 -5.83
CA LYS A 290 14.18 26.35 -4.64
C LYS A 290 14.37 27.09 -3.33
N SER A 291 15.43 27.93 -3.24
CA SER A 291 15.71 28.70 -2.03
C SER A 291 14.61 29.71 -1.71
N THR A 292 13.95 30.30 -2.74
CA THR A 292 12.76 31.13 -2.55
C THR A 292 11.59 30.34 -2.01
N VAL A 293 11.37 29.11 -2.52
CA VAL A 293 10.33 28.22 -2.00
C VAL A 293 10.66 27.86 -0.55
N LEU A 294 11.92 27.52 -0.24
CA LEU A 294 12.38 27.17 1.10
C LEU A 294 12.17 28.35 2.08
N SER A 295 12.57 29.57 1.70
CA SER A 295 12.38 30.77 2.54
C SER A 295 10.91 31.09 2.77
N THR A 296 10.03 30.84 1.78
CA THR A 296 8.59 31.02 1.96
C THR A 296 8.03 30.06 3.03
N PHE A 297 8.50 28.81 3.10
CA PHE A 297 8.15 27.91 4.20
C PHE A 297 8.68 28.44 5.55
N GLN A 298 9.91 28.95 5.59
CA GLN A 298 10.49 29.54 6.79
C GLN A 298 9.73 30.78 7.28
N GLU A 299 9.35 31.68 6.37
CA GLU A 299 8.53 32.85 6.64
C GLU A 299 7.15 32.48 7.23
N ASN A 300 6.64 31.30 6.91
CA ASN A 300 5.40 30.72 7.47
C ASN A 300 5.63 29.89 8.76
N GLY A 301 6.81 29.97 9.39
CA GLY A 301 7.10 29.40 10.70
C GLY A 301 7.47 27.90 10.68
N TYR A 302 7.79 27.33 9.54
CA TYR A 302 8.19 25.93 9.45
C TYR A 302 9.71 25.76 9.54
N PHE A 303 10.13 24.60 10.02
CA PHE A 303 11.54 24.26 10.03
C PHE A 303 12.03 23.97 8.61
N THR A 304 13.08 24.68 8.19
CA THR A 304 13.69 24.55 6.86
C THR A 304 15.18 24.33 6.96
N ILE A 305 15.73 23.52 6.07
CA ILE A 305 17.17 23.31 5.93
C ILE A 305 17.49 22.89 4.50
N SER A 306 18.66 23.27 3.98
CA SER A 306 19.16 22.76 2.71
C SER A 306 20.13 21.60 2.93
N SER A 307 20.20 20.66 1.96
CA SER A 307 21.23 19.62 2.00
C SER A 307 22.64 20.20 1.89
N ASP A 308 22.80 21.37 1.26
CA ASP A 308 24.08 22.07 1.16
C ASP A 308 24.53 22.61 2.53
N ASP A 309 23.59 23.15 3.35
CA ASP A 309 23.88 23.53 4.74
C ASP A 309 24.25 22.32 5.60
N ILE A 310 23.57 21.17 5.37
CA ILE A 310 23.92 19.92 6.06
C ILE A 310 25.34 19.51 5.71
N VAL A 311 25.70 19.52 4.42
CA VAL A 311 27.10 19.23 3.99
C VAL A 311 28.08 20.21 4.59
N ALA A 312 27.76 21.51 4.60
CA ALA A 312 28.57 22.52 5.18
C ALA A 312 28.86 22.25 6.69
N ASN A 313 27.84 21.89 7.43
CA ASN A 313 27.94 21.54 8.84
C ASN A 313 28.73 20.23 9.07
N LEU A 314 28.52 19.22 8.22
CA LEU A 314 29.28 17.97 8.29
C LEU A 314 30.76 18.20 8.06
N TYR A 315 31.14 19.09 7.16
CA TYR A 315 32.55 19.42 6.87
C TYR A 315 33.29 20.10 8.04
N GLU A 316 32.58 20.73 8.97
CA GLU A 316 33.12 21.28 10.21
C GLU A 316 33.36 20.18 11.29
N THR A 317 33.07 18.90 11.01
CA THR A 317 33.24 17.82 11.97
C THR A 317 34.52 17.03 11.76
N PRO A 318 35.25 16.65 12.85
CA PRO A 318 36.46 15.81 12.76
C PRO A 318 36.17 14.45 12.09
N LYS A 319 34.97 13.93 12.29
CA LYS A 319 34.55 12.67 11.65
C LYS A 319 34.59 12.76 10.14
N MET A 320 34.02 13.83 9.57
CA MET A 320 33.99 14.02 8.13
C MET A 320 35.35 14.37 7.55
N ALA A 321 36.14 15.16 8.29
CA ALA A 321 37.54 15.46 7.96
C ALA A 321 38.37 14.17 7.81
N LYS A 322 38.25 13.25 8.77
CA LYS A 322 38.91 11.94 8.72
C LYS A 322 38.46 11.10 7.50
N ILE A 323 37.14 10.98 7.27
CA ILE A 323 36.59 10.20 6.15
C ILE A 323 37.12 10.71 4.81
N ILE A 324 37.11 12.03 4.59
CA ILE A 324 37.53 12.63 3.32
C ILE A 324 39.07 12.64 3.22
N GLY A 325 39.75 12.97 4.31
CA GLY A 325 41.22 12.97 4.36
C GLY A 325 41.81 11.60 3.99
N GLU A 326 41.32 10.52 4.61
CA GLU A 326 41.76 9.16 4.31
C GLU A 326 41.38 8.71 2.88
N ALA A 327 40.22 9.15 2.38
CA ALA A 327 39.77 8.72 1.05
C ALA A 327 40.54 9.37 -0.11
N PHE A 328 41.05 10.58 0.07
CA PHE A 328 41.72 11.37 -0.98
C PHE A 328 43.16 11.74 -0.66
N ASP A 329 43.71 11.21 0.42
CA ASP A 329 45.05 11.53 0.93
C ASP A 329 45.27 13.03 1.14
N LEU A 330 44.29 13.67 1.81
CA LEU A 330 44.28 15.09 2.10
C LEU A 330 44.50 15.35 3.60
N PRO A 331 45.27 16.43 3.99
CA PRO A 331 45.71 16.65 5.37
C PRO A 331 44.58 17.24 6.25
N PHE A 332 43.39 16.62 6.25
CA PHE A 332 42.26 17.09 7.07
C PHE A 332 42.27 16.41 8.44
N THR A 333 42.18 17.18 9.50
CA THR A 333 42.16 16.67 10.88
C THR A 333 40.84 17.00 11.60
N ASN A 334 40.59 18.28 11.85
CA ASN A 334 39.45 18.76 12.63
C ASN A 334 38.24 19.12 11.75
N LYS A 335 38.49 19.62 10.54
CA LYS A 335 37.48 19.99 9.56
C LYS A 335 38.02 19.83 8.14
N VAL A 336 37.07 19.77 7.18
CA VAL A 336 37.37 19.71 5.75
C VAL A 336 37.67 21.13 5.25
N ASP A 337 38.84 21.36 4.68
CA ASP A 337 39.12 22.60 3.96
C ASP A 337 38.43 22.53 2.59
N LYS A 338 37.39 23.37 2.44
CA LYS A 338 36.53 23.39 1.24
C LYS A 338 37.27 23.89 0.00
N ALA A 339 38.32 24.75 0.18
CA ALA A 339 39.10 25.24 -0.94
C ALA A 339 40.02 24.14 -1.46
N VAL A 340 40.75 23.51 -0.57
CA VAL A 340 41.67 22.40 -0.88
C VAL A 340 40.89 21.23 -1.53
N LEU A 341 39.74 20.84 -0.96
CA LEU A 341 38.92 19.77 -1.53
C LEU A 341 38.37 20.13 -2.91
N ARG A 342 37.95 21.37 -3.13
CA ARG A 342 37.45 21.85 -4.43
C ARG A 342 38.57 21.80 -5.48
N ASP A 343 39.76 22.28 -5.15
CA ASP A 343 40.90 22.29 -6.07
C ASP A 343 41.33 20.87 -6.42
N TYR A 344 41.30 19.96 -5.43
CA TYR A 344 41.56 18.55 -5.67
C TYR A 344 40.53 17.93 -6.63
N ILE A 345 39.25 18.14 -6.40
CA ILE A 345 38.16 17.57 -7.25
C ILE A 345 38.18 18.17 -8.67
N ASN A 346 38.53 19.47 -8.80
CA ASN A 346 38.68 20.10 -10.11
C ASN A 346 39.84 19.48 -10.90
N SER A 347 40.93 19.11 -10.24
CA SER A 347 42.10 18.45 -10.83
C SER A 347 41.85 16.95 -11.08
N HIS A 348 40.91 16.33 -10.34
CA HIS A 348 40.56 14.91 -10.40
C HIS A 348 39.04 14.69 -10.62
N PRO A 349 38.48 15.04 -11.80
CA PRO A 349 37.03 15.02 -12.00
C PRO A 349 36.37 13.64 -11.80
N LYS A 350 37.12 12.54 -11.99
CA LYS A 350 36.66 11.16 -11.79
C LYS A 350 36.34 10.87 -10.31
N ASP A 351 36.99 11.56 -9.38
CA ASP A 351 36.84 11.38 -7.94
C ASP A 351 35.57 12.03 -7.37
N ARG A 352 34.90 12.89 -8.15
CA ARG A 352 33.63 13.49 -7.76
C ARG A 352 32.59 12.43 -7.36
N LYS A 353 32.44 11.34 -8.13
CA LYS A 353 31.53 10.25 -7.79
C LYS A 353 31.93 9.51 -6.52
N LYS A 354 33.23 9.43 -6.23
CA LYS A 354 33.74 8.84 -4.99
C LYS A 354 33.38 9.73 -3.80
N LEU A 355 33.54 11.05 -3.92
CA LEU A 355 33.13 12.01 -2.92
C LEU A 355 31.62 11.94 -2.64
N GLU A 356 30.79 11.94 -3.66
CA GLU A 356 29.32 11.82 -3.53
C GLU A 356 28.93 10.54 -2.78
N LYS A 357 29.56 9.40 -3.06
CA LYS A 357 29.32 8.13 -2.35
C LYS A 357 29.68 8.18 -0.86
N LEU A 358 30.64 9.00 -0.47
CA LEU A 358 31.02 9.19 0.94
C LEU A 358 30.09 10.17 1.66
N VAL A 359 29.68 11.24 0.98
CA VAL A 359 28.90 12.33 1.55
C VAL A 359 27.40 11.98 1.66
N HIS A 360 26.79 11.38 0.63
CA HIS A 360 25.36 11.13 0.59
C HIS A 360 24.84 10.30 1.78
N PRO A 361 25.51 9.23 2.24
CA PRO A 361 25.06 8.48 3.42
C PRO A 361 25.08 9.32 4.70
N GLN A 362 26.05 10.22 4.86
CA GLN A 362 26.15 11.08 6.04
C GLN A 362 25.04 12.14 6.03
N VAL A 363 24.76 12.75 4.87
CA VAL A 363 23.61 13.68 4.69
C VAL A 363 22.30 12.96 5.00
N LYS A 364 22.11 11.75 4.49
CA LYS A 364 20.93 10.94 4.77
C LYS A 364 20.75 10.69 6.27
N ASN A 365 21.83 10.30 6.95
CA ASN A 365 21.79 10.06 8.39
C ASN A 365 21.45 11.33 9.18
N GLU A 366 21.97 12.48 8.76
CA GLU A 366 21.70 13.76 9.40
C GLU A 366 20.24 14.20 9.17
N ILE A 367 19.70 14.04 7.97
CA ILE A 367 18.28 14.28 7.68
C ILE A 367 17.39 13.39 8.58
N LEU A 368 17.72 12.10 8.73
CA LEU A 368 16.98 11.20 9.61
C LEU A 368 17.09 11.61 11.08
N ARG A 369 18.23 12.12 11.52
CA ARG A 369 18.43 12.68 12.87
C ARG A 369 17.53 13.89 13.08
N ILE A 370 17.52 14.84 12.14
CA ILE A 370 16.67 16.04 12.16
C ILE A 370 15.20 15.64 12.26
N PHE A 371 14.74 14.67 11.48
CA PHE A 371 13.35 14.19 11.56
C PHE A 371 12.96 13.63 12.94
N LYS A 372 13.91 13.03 13.65
CA LYS A 372 13.67 12.48 14.99
C LYS A 372 13.70 13.57 16.08
N THR A 373 14.65 14.49 15.98
CA THR A 373 14.96 15.45 17.08
C THR A 373 14.17 16.76 17.01
N THR A 374 13.70 17.15 15.80
CA THR A 374 12.99 18.41 15.60
C THR A 374 11.53 18.28 16.04
N ASN A 375 11.06 19.22 16.87
CA ASN A 375 9.66 19.24 17.36
C ASN A 375 8.67 19.88 16.37
N ASN A 376 9.13 20.45 15.28
CA ASN A 376 8.26 21.05 14.28
C ASN A 376 7.40 20.01 13.57
N ARG A 377 6.13 20.35 13.37
CA ARG A 377 5.15 19.46 12.69
C ARG A 377 5.38 19.36 11.19
N MET A 378 6.00 20.35 10.57
CA MET A 378 6.42 20.29 9.16
C MET A 378 7.92 20.59 9.07
N ILE A 379 8.66 19.70 8.42
CA ILE A 379 10.10 19.80 8.22
C ILE A 379 10.35 19.80 6.72
N VAL A 380 10.94 20.87 6.23
CA VAL A 380 11.17 21.10 4.80
C VAL A 380 12.67 21.05 4.50
N VAL A 381 13.06 20.16 3.61
CA VAL A 381 14.47 19.98 3.24
C VAL A 381 14.64 20.24 1.74
N GLU A 382 15.52 21.16 1.38
CA GLU A 382 15.96 21.31 -0.01
C GLU A 382 16.98 20.22 -0.35
N VAL A 383 16.67 19.37 -1.34
CA VAL A 383 17.55 18.27 -1.77
C VAL A 383 17.68 18.30 -3.31
N PRO A 384 18.72 18.95 -3.85
CA PRO A 384 18.91 19.09 -5.31
C PRO A 384 19.04 17.74 -6.03
N LEU A 385 19.68 16.75 -5.40
CA LEU A 385 19.94 15.41 -5.94
C LEU A 385 19.03 14.34 -5.32
N LEU A 386 17.77 14.67 -5.07
CA LEU A 386 16.82 13.82 -4.33
C LEU A 386 16.70 12.39 -4.88
N PHE A 387 16.48 12.25 -6.18
CA PHE A 387 16.26 10.96 -6.82
C PHE A 387 17.57 10.23 -7.13
N GLU A 388 18.62 10.97 -7.48
CA GLU A 388 19.96 10.47 -7.76
C GLU A 388 20.59 9.84 -6.51
N SER A 389 20.36 10.46 -5.35
CA SER A 389 20.80 9.95 -4.05
C SER A 389 19.87 8.92 -3.42
N LYS A 390 18.74 8.58 -4.10
CA LYS A 390 17.71 7.64 -3.61
C LYS A 390 17.14 8.01 -2.24
N MET A 391 16.95 9.32 -2.01
CA MET A 391 16.40 9.85 -0.76
C MET A 391 14.91 10.19 -0.85
N ASP A 392 14.28 10.03 -2.01
CA ASP A 392 12.87 10.33 -2.26
C ASP A 392 11.91 9.59 -1.32
N ASN A 393 12.26 8.38 -0.90
CA ASN A 393 11.49 7.58 0.03
C ASN A 393 11.54 8.03 1.50
N LEU A 394 12.34 9.04 1.83
CA LEU A 394 12.42 9.62 3.18
C LEU A 394 11.34 10.67 3.43
N PHE A 395 10.68 11.14 2.39
CA PHE A 395 9.77 12.28 2.44
C PHE A 395 8.32 11.87 2.16
N ASP A 396 7.41 12.53 2.87
CA ASP A 396 5.96 12.33 2.72
C ASP A 396 5.40 13.15 1.55
N VAL A 397 6.12 14.23 1.15
CA VAL A 397 5.77 15.15 0.06
C VAL A 397 7.01 15.57 -0.69
N ILE A 398 6.93 15.59 -2.01
CA ILE A 398 7.96 16.11 -2.90
C ILE A 398 7.39 17.28 -3.69
N ILE A 399 8.02 18.45 -3.58
CA ILE A 399 7.70 19.65 -4.35
C ILE A 399 8.80 19.85 -5.40
N ALA A 400 8.48 19.72 -6.67
CA ALA A 400 9.37 20.06 -7.77
C ALA A 400 9.23 21.53 -8.15
N VAL A 401 10.37 22.25 -8.22
CA VAL A 401 10.41 23.63 -8.70
C VAL A 401 10.95 23.63 -10.12
N ASP A 402 10.06 23.88 -11.08
CA ASP A 402 10.37 23.86 -12.51
C ASP A 402 10.63 25.26 -13.06
N ILE A 403 11.58 25.34 -13.98
CA ILE A 403 11.96 26.58 -14.68
C ILE A 403 12.24 26.25 -16.14
N SER A 404 11.82 27.13 -17.07
CA SER A 404 12.19 26.97 -18.47
C SER A 404 13.69 27.10 -18.70
N SER A 405 14.24 26.34 -19.63
CA SER A 405 15.68 26.38 -19.94
C SER A 405 16.16 27.77 -20.33
N LYS A 406 15.33 28.57 -21.03
CA LYS A 406 15.65 29.95 -21.39
C LYS A 406 15.83 30.83 -20.15
N LYS A 407 14.84 30.84 -19.26
CA LYS A 407 14.87 31.65 -18.03
C LYS A 407 15.97 31.18 -17.08
N GLN A 408 16.23 29.87 -16.99
CA GLN A 408 17.31 29.31 -16.20
C GLN A 408 18.67 29.86 -16.67
N LYS A 409 18.90 29.83 -17.99
CA LYS A 409 20.14 30.36 -18.60
C LYS A 409 20.31 31.84 -18.27
N GLU A 410 19.28 32.65 -18.48
CA GLU A 410 19.29 34.08 -18.15
C GLU A 410 19.68 34.35 -16.70
N LEU A 411 19.05 33.64 -15.74
CA LEU A 411 19.34 33.82 -14.31
C LEU A 411 20.74 33.35 -13.91
N LEU A 412 21.27 32.30 -14.53
CA LEU A 412 22.64 31.85 -14.25
C LEU A 412 23.68 32.84 -14.76
N TYR A 413 23.51 33.38 -15.96
CA TYR A 413 24.43 34.40 -16.48
C TYR A 413 24.35 35.72 -15.70
N GLN A 414 23.14 36.12 -15.23
CA GLN A 414 23.01 37.28 -14.33
C GLN A 414 23.70 37.09 -12.99
N ARG A 415 23.72 35.86 -12.44
CA ARG A 415 24.39 35.56 -11.17
C ARG A 415 25.93 35.56 -11.27
N ASN A 416 26.45 34.83 -12.22
CA ASN A 416 27.87 34.72 -12.47
C ASN A 416 28.14 34.12 -13.87
N PRO A 417 28.50 34.95 -14.85
CA PRO A 417 28.79 34.50 -16.23
C PRO A 417 29.88 33.42 -16.30
N ASN A 418 30.92 33.50 -15.45
CA ASN A 418 32.06 32.59 -15.49
C ASN A 418 31.71 31.14 -15.08
N THR A 419 30.68 30.97 -14.27
CA THR A 419 30.25 29.65 -13.79
C THR A 419 28.99 29.14 -14.47
N ALA A 420 28.28 29.98 -15.22
CA ALA A 420 26.95 29.65 -15.81
C ALA A 420 26.98 28.41 -16.71
N GLU A 421 27.99 28.30 -17.61
CA GLU A 421 28.08 27.15 -18.52
C GLU A 421 28.39 25.84 -17.80
N ALA A 422 29.27 25.86 -16.79
CA ALA A 422 29.59 24.71 -15.98
C ALA A 422 28.35 24.20 -15.22
N LEU A 423 27.52 25.10 -14.66
CA LEU A 423 26.29 24.79 -13.97
C LEU A 423 25.22 24.24 -14.93
N LEU A 424 25.14 24.75 -16.16
CA LEU A 424 24.22 24.24 -17.18
C LEU A 424 24.60 22.80 -17.60
N LYS A 425 25.88 22.49 -17.75
CA LYS A 425 26.36 21.12 -18.05
C LYS A 425 26.00 20.16 -16.92
N ILE A 426 26.22 20.53 -15.66
CA ILE A 426 25.85 19.74 -14.49
C ILE A 426 24.35 19.49 -14.48
N ASN A 427 23.52 20.49 -14.78
CA ASN A 427 22.06 20.31 -14.84
C ASN A 427 21.60 19.38 -15.97
N ALA A 428 22.30 19.31 -17.09
CA ALA A 428 21.96 18.43 -18.19
C ALA A 428 22.14 16.94 -17.81
N GLU A 429 23.03 16.64 -16.87
CA GLU A 429 23.22 15.29 -16.34
C GLU A 429 22.07 14.84 -15.42
N HIS A 430 21.28 15.78 -14.86
CA HIS A 430 20.16 15.48 -13.98
C HIS A 430 18.88 15.22 -14.79
N GLN A 431 18.25 14.10 -14.56
CA GLN A 431 17.02 13.69 -15.25
C GLN A 431 15.77 14.41 -14.67
N PHE A 432 15.83 15.75 -14.51
CA PHE A 432 14.76 16.51 -13.85
C PHE A 432 13.41 16.30 -14.52
N ASP A 433 13.31 16.42 -15.84
CA ASP A 433 12.04 16.29 -16.55
C ASP A 433 11.41 14.90 -16.41
N LYS A 434 12.22 13.88 -16.33
CA LYS A 434 11.77 12.51 -16.06
C LYS A 434 11.36 12.31 -14.60
N ASN A 435 12.02 12.97 -13.67
CA ASN A 435 11.80 12.79 -12.23
C ASN A 435 10.69 13.71 -11.69
N LYS A 436 10.45 14.90 -12.26
CA LYS A 436 9.39 15.82 -11.81
C LYS A 436 7.99 15.20 -11.85
N ILE A 437 7.77 14.20 -12.69
CA ILE A 437 6.51 13.45 -12.77
C ILE A 437 6.22 12.69 -11.47
N LYS A 438 7.26 12.37 -10.70
CA LYS A 438 7.14 11.67 -9.40
C LYS A 438 6.84 12.61 -8.24
N ALA A 439 6.88 13.94 -8.45
CA ALA A 439 6.59 14.91 -7.41
C ALA A 439 5.08 15.02 -7.14
N ASP A 440 4.74 15.33 -5.87
CA ASP A 440 3.34 15.55 -5.47
C ASP A 440 2.84 16.92 -5.94
N TYR A 441 3.74 17.90 -6.04
CA TYR A 441 3.48 19.26 -6.52
C TYR A 441 4.58 19.68 -7.49
N VAL A 442 4.18 20.41 -8.54
CA VAL A 442 5.12 21.06 -9.46
C VAL A 442 4.83 22.56 -9.47
N ILE A 443 5.80 23.37 -9.06
CA ILE A 443 5.72 24.82 -9.07
C ILE A 443 6.48 25.35 -10.29
N ALA A 444 5.77 25.87 -11.30
CA ALA A 444 6.39 26.53 -12.44
C ALA A 444 6.85 27.95 -12.05
N ASN A 445 8.16 28.20 -12.06
CA ASN A 445 8.77 29.52 -11.91
C ASN A 445 8.80 30.24 -13.27
N SER A 446 7.64 30.63 -13.77
CA SER A 446 7.48 31.28 -15.09
C SER A 446 7.36 32.81 -15.02
N ALA A 447 7.04 33.37 -13.85
CA ALA A 447 6.77 34.78 -13.65
C ALA A 447 7.77 35.42 -12.64
N CYS A 448 7.35 36.49 -11.94
CA CYS A 448 8.17 37.17 -10.92
C CYS A 448 8.27 36.36 -9.62
N LEU A 449 9.14 36.84 -8.73
CA LEU A 449 9.40 36.25 -7.41
C LEU A 449 8.11 36.15 -6.57
N GLU A 450 7.28 37.18 -6.60
CA GLU A 450 6.03 37.24 -5.85
C GLU A 450 5.05 36.13 -6.29
N SER A 451 4.93 35.88 -7.59
CA SER A 451 4.14 34.77 -8.11
C SER A 451 4.60 33.40 -7.59
N LEU A 452 5.91 33.22 -7.43
CA LEU A 452 6.48 32.00 -6.87
C LEU A 452 6.10 31.83 -5.39
N LYS A 453 6.18 32.93 -4.60
CA LYS A 453 5.75 32.95 -3.20
C LYS A 453 4.26 32.64 -3.05
N VAL A 454 3.40 33.26 -3.83
CA VAL A 454 1.94 33.00 -3.81
C VAL A 454 1.60 31.55 -4.12
N LYS A 455 2.24 30.96 -5.15
CA LYS A 455 2.06 29.53 -5.46
C LYS A 455 2.55 28.62 -4.33
N THR A 456 3.65 28.98 -3.68
CA THR A 456 4.19 28.25 -2.54
C THR A 456 3.25 28.32 -1.35
N THR A 457 2.75 29.50 -1.00
CA THR A 457 1.79 29.70 0.10
C THR A 457 0.51 28.89 -0.10
N LYS A 458 0.02 28.79 -1.34
CA LYS A 458 -1.12 27.93 -1.63
C LYS A 458 -0.85 26.46 -1.30
N ILE A 459 0.35 25.96 -1.64
CA ILE A 459 0.75 24.59 -1.29
C ILE A 459 0.89 24.44 0.23
N ILE A 460 1.48 25.43 0.92
CA ILE A 460 1.60 25.41 2.38
C ILE A 460 0.22 25.24 3.03
N ASN A 461 -0.77 26.04 2.60
CA ASN A 461 -2.13 25.93 3.12
C ASN A 461 -2.74 24.54 2.87
N GLU A 462 -2.51 23.94 1.70
CA GLU A 462 -2.94 22.56 1.44
C GLU A 462 -2.24 21.54 2.33
N LEU A 463 -0.95 21.74 2.62
CA LEU A 463 -0.17 20.83 3.47
C LEU A 463 -0.54 20.94 4.94
N GLN A 464 -0.99 22.10 5.42
CA GLN A 464 -1.50 22.28 6.79
C GLN A 464 -2.67 21.33 7.09
N TYR A 465 -3.58 21.10 6.14
CA TYR A 465 -4.67 20.14 6.32
C TYR A 465 -4.21 18.68 6.48
N ARG A 466 -2.96 18.36 6.11
CA ARG A 466 -2.37 17.02 6.30
C ARG A 466 -1.81 16.82 7.71
N LEU A 467 -1.62 17.88 8.47
CA LEU A 467 -1.10 17.83 9.83
C LEU A 467 -2.19 17.66 10.90
N GLY A 468 -3.47 17.64 10.53
CA GLY A 468 -4.62 17.38 11.38
C GLY A 468 -4.92 18.53 12.36
#